data_08be7cdcaaf04f51eab32908b9915058
#
_entry.id   08be7cdcaaf04f51eab32908b9915058
#
_cell.length_a   1.000
_cell.length_b   1.000
_cell.length_c   1.000
_cell.angle_alpha   90.00
_cell.angle_beta   90.00
_cell.angle_gamma   90.00
#
_symmetry.space_group_name_H-M   'P 1'
#
loop_
_entity.id
_entity.type
_entity.pdbx_description
1 polymer ?
#
loop_
_entity_poly.entity_id
_entity_poly.type
_entity_poly.pdbx_seq_one_letter_code
_entity_poly.pdbx_strand_id
1 'polypeptide(L)'
;MSDIKVNNITSGDGNHGPIVAGVSTVASSAFMIMPAGNTEIRGAGSGRGVIGGGRDASNPHVDTMDYVTIASTGNAIDFGNLSDGGRDYPSGCGSATRGIFFGGSEPGFRNIIDFVIMSSLGGANDFGDMRISPLTNFALSNATRGISAGGLTAPAPSYTTNSSIEFVIMASTGDSTVFGDLTEVNSYAATCASPTRGIFNQGSTPTYKKTIEYITIATGGNATKFGDSSKVGAGAPMGASSVTRGVFAGGQFDNPYPQTDIIDYITIATEGNAIDFGDLAAARSHGSGMSNSIRGLFAGGSPSKTNVIEFVTIASTGNASDFGDLTVGRDRLGQGAADAHGGIGR
;
A
#
# COMPACT_ATOMS: atom_id res chain seq x y z
N MET A 1 39.39 28.96 12.93
CA MET A 1 38.44 28.44 11.91
C MET A 1 38.35 29.51 10.84
N SER A 2 38.57 29.14 9.58
CA SER A 2 38.51 30.08 8.45
C SER A 2 37.14 29.92 7.77
N ASP A 3 36.42 31.03 7.70
CA ASP A 3 35.13 31.08 7.01
C ASP A 3 35.33 31.61 5.59
N ILE A 4 34.75 30.90 4.59
CA ILE A 4 34.68 31.36 3.22
C ILE A 4 33.24 31.86 2.98
N LYS A 5 33.10 33.16 2.70
CA LYS A 5 31.79 33.74 2.35
C LYS A 5 31.77 34.05 0.87
N VAL A 6 30.97 33.37 0.11
CA VAL A 6 30.79 33.58 -1.34
C VAL A 6 29.30 33.61 -1.69
N ASN A 7 28.95 34.36 -2.73
CA ASN A 7 27.56 34.42 -3.22
C ASN A 7 27.20 33.28 -4.11
N ASN A 8 28.17 32.75 -4.85
CA ASN A 8 28.03 31.59 -5.72
C ASN A 8 29.28 30.72 -5.71
N ILE A 9 29.09 29.41 -5.74
CA ILE A 9 30.16 28.44 -5.92
C ILE A 9 29.78 27.59 -7.14
N THR A 10 30.60 27.66 -8.18
CA THR A 10 30.46 26.87 -9.41
C THR A 10 31.75 26.14 -9.71
N SER A 11 31.72 25.13 -10.58
CA SER A 11 32.95 24.55 -11.14
C SER A 11 33.74 25.61 -11.93
N GLY A 12 35.01 25.36 -12.15
CA GLY A 12 35.88 26.30 -12.86
C GLY A 12 35.47 26.59 -14.33
N ASP A 13 34.64 25.73 -14.92
CA ASP A 13 34.02 25.92 -16.24
C ASP A 13 32.64 26.58 -16.19
N GLY A 14 32.10 26.84 -15.00
CA GLY A 14 30.78 27.46 -14.79
C GLY A 14 29.58 26.55 -15.09
N ASN A 15 29.78 25.31 -15.52
CA ASN A 15 28.71 24.46 -16.05
C ASN A 15 28.24 23.38 -15.09
N HIS A 16 28.99 23.12 -14.02
CA HIS A 16 28.68 22.09 -13.04
C HIS A 16 28.69 22.66 -11.63
N GLY A 17 27.93 22.07 -10.72
CA GLY A 17 27.97 22.39 -9.30
C GLY A 17 29.28 21.95 -8.64
N PRO A 18 29.67 22.52 -7.50
CA PRO A 18 30.89 22.13 -6.80
C PRO A 18 30.79 20.70 -6.26
N ILE A 19 31.91 19.98 -6.32
CA ILE A 19 32.03 18.71 -5.60
C ILE A 19 32.47 19.04 -4.17
N VAL A 20 31.61 18.80 -3.19
CA VAL A 20 31.92 18.91 -1.77
C VAL A 20 32.28 17.53 -1.25
N ALA A 21 33.56 17.29 -1.00
CA ALA A 21 34.04 16.06 -0.40
C ALA A 21 34.11 16.22 1.13
N GLY A 22 33.47 15.31 1.87
CA GLY A 22 33.47 15.30 3.33
C GLY A 22 32.11 15.61 3.96
N VAL A 23 32.10 15.79 5.28
CA VAL A 23 30.88 16.12 6.03
C VAL A 23 30.65 17.64 5.96
N SER A 24 29.56 18.07 5.33
CA SER A 24 29.13 19.46 5.35
C SER A 24 27.93 19.63 6.30
N THR A 25 28.03 20.62 7.18
CA THR A 25 26.92 21.00 8.08
C THR A 25 26.29 22.28 7.54
N VAL A 26 25.00 22.21 7.22
CA VAL A 26 24.22 23.38 6.83
C VAL A 26 23.46 23.88 8.05
N ALA A 27 23.86 25.04 8.57
CA ALA A 27 23.29 25.63 9.78
C ALA A 27 22.16 26.63 9.51
N SER A 28 21.54 26.63 8.33
CA SER A 28 20.46 27.57 8.01
C SER A 28 19.26 26.82 7.38
N SER A 29 18.10 27.42 7.53
CA SER A 29 16.85 26.99 6.89
C SER A 29 16.85 27.19 5.36
N ALA A 30 17.93 27.64 4.77
CA ALA A 30 18.11 27.70 3.33
C ALA A 30 18.45 26.28 2.81
N PHE A 31 17.59 25.80 1.97
CA PHE A 31 17.67 24.52 1.34
C PHE A 31 18.97 24.36 0.54
N MET A 32 19.86 23.47 0.97
CA MET A 32 20.90 22.99 0.08
C MET A 32 20.30 21.89 -0.79
N ILE A 33 20.01 22.21 -2.05
CA ILE A 33 19.71 21.18 -3.04
C ILE A 33 21.03 20.47 -3.32
N MET A 34 21.28 19.38 -2.62
CA MET A 34 22.32 18.45 -3.04
C MET A 34 21.88 17.86 -4.38
N PRO A 35 22.76 17.70 -5.36
CA PRO A 35 22.46 16.86 -6.49
C PRO A 35 22.29 15.44 -5.94
N ALA A 36 21.09 15.17 -5.53
CA ALA A 36 20.70 13.91 -4.97
C ALA A 36 20.95 12.84 -6.01
N GLY A 37 21.67 11.83 -5.64
CA GLY A 37 21.37 10.56 -6.23
C GLY A 37 19.85 10.35 -6.08
N ASN A 38 19.22 9.74 -7.03
CA ASN A 38 17.79 9.53 -7.28
C ASN A 38 16.87 9.25 -6.07
N THR A 39 17.40 9.07 -4.87
CA THR A 39 16.64 8.69 -3.67
C THR A 39 15.89 9.84 -3.02
N GLU A 40 16.40 11.09 -3.07
CA GLU A 40 15.71 12.22 -2.42
C GLU A 40 14.59 12.82 -3.28
N ILE A 41 14.75 12.80 -4.59
CA ILE A 41 13.68 13.20 -5.51
C ILE A 41 12.50 12.24 -5.43
N ARG A 42 12.74 10.96 -5.16
CA ARG A 42 11.67 9.97 -4.92
C ARG A 42 10.94 10.21 -3.60
N GLY A 43 11.62 10.68 -2.57
CA GLY A 43 11.00 11.05 -1.30
C GLY A 43 10.11 12.29 -1.37
N ALA A 44 10.28 13.14 -2.37
CA ALA A 44 9.49 14.36 -2.53
C ALA A 44 8.18 14.16 -3.31
N GLY A 45 7.59 12.95 -3.25
CA GLY A 45 6.24 12.71 -3.77
C GLY A 45 6.14 12.19 -5.19
N SER A 46 7.24 11.77 -5.85
CA SER A 46 7.12 11.09 -7.14
C SER A 46 6.48 9.70 -6.96
N GLY A 47 7.06 8.83 -6.21
CA GLY A 47 6.56 7.52 -5.86
C GLY A 47 6.24 6.60 -7.05
N ARG A 48 6.71 5.37 -6.97
CA ARG A 48 6.25 4.30 -7.84
C ARG A 48 5.27 3.42 -7.07
N GLY A 49 4.09 3.15 -7.66
CA GLY A 49 3.14 2.17 -7.17
C GLY A 49 3.16 0.94 -8.07
N VAL A 50 3.19 -0.25 -7.47
CA VAL A 50 3.15 -1.54 -8.19
C VAL A 50 1.93 -2.32 -7.71
N ILE A 51 1.17 -2.84 -8.67
CA ILE A 51 -0.06 -3.62 -8.48
C ILE A 51 0.19 -5.00 -9.05
N GLY A 52 0.04 -6.05 -8.25
CA GLY A 52 0.30 -7.41 -8.70
C GLY A 52 -0.92 -8.32 -8.66
N GLY A 53 -0.96 -9.30 -9.55
CA GLY A 53 -1.93 -10.39 -9.56
C GLY A 53 -3.37 -9.98 -9.82
N GLY A 54 -4.29 -10.73 -9.20
CA GLY A 54 -5.72 -10.55 -9.37
C GLY A 54 -6.31 -11.45 -10.46
N ARG A 55 -7.46 -11.05 -11.00
CA ARG A 55 -8.22 -11.82 -11.99
C ARG A 55 -8.72 -10.91 -13.09
N ASP A 56 -8.45 -11.24 -14.35
CA ASP A 56 -9.00 -10.57 -15.52
C ASP A 56 -10.21 -11.32 -16.13
N ALA A 57 -10.69 -10.85 -17.28
CA ALA A 57 -11.84 -11.45 -17.95
C ALA A 57 -11.53 -12.83 -18.52
N SER A 58 -10.27 -13.09 -18.87
CA SER A 58 -9.82 -14.30 -19.60
C SER A 58 -9.11 -15.29 -18.68
N ASN A 59 -8.49 -14.83 -17.60
CA ASN A 59 -7.68 -15.61 -16.69
C ASN A 59 -8.17 -15.47 -15.25
N PRO A 60 -8.49 -16.58 -14.57
CA PRO A 60 -8.92 -16.55 -13.17
C PRO A 60 -7.78 -16.17 -12.20
N HIS A 61 -6.52 -16.29 -12.60
CA HIS A 61 -5.35 -15.97 -11.78
C HIS A 61 -4.27 -15.35 -12.66
N VAL A 62 -3.97 -14.08 -12.42
CA VAL A 62 -3.02 -13.30 -13.21
C VAL A 62 -1.73 -13.14 -12.43
N ASP A 63 -0.58 -13.31 -13.10
CA ASP A 63 0.75 -13.06 -12.54
C ASP A 63 1.28 -11.66 -12.85
N THR A 64 0.67 -10.97 -13.80
CA THR A 64 1.10 -9.64 -14.25
C THR A 64 1.16 -8.64 -13.10
N MET A 65 2.25 -7.89 -13.06
CA MET A 65 2.39 -6.70 -12.23
C MET A 65 2.42 -5.46 -13.11
N ASP A 66 1.63 -4.46 -12.76
CA ASP A 66 1.62 -3.14 -13.39
C ASP A 66 2.25 -2.11 -12.46
N TYR A 67 2.86 -1.06 -13.02
CA TYR A 67 3.30 0.08 -12.23
C TYR A 67 2.83 1.41 -12.77
N VAL A 68 2.73 2.38 -11.87
CA VAL A 68 2.44 3.78 -12.18
C VAL A 68 3.45 4.70 -11.48
N THR A 69 3.67 5.89 -12.04
CA THR A 69 4.33 7.00 -11.32
C THR A 69 3.27 7.83 -10.63
N ILE A 70 3.14 7.74 -9.32
CA ILE A 70 2.01 8.29 -8.55
C ILE A 70 1.90 9.83 -8.68
N ALA A 71 3.03 10.52 -8.85
CA ALA A 71 3.05 11.98 -8.97
C ALA A 71 2.44 12.53 -10.28
N SER A 72 2.38 11.73 -11.33
CA SER A 72 1.87 12.14 -12.64
C SER A 72 0.77 11.21 -13.13
N THR A 73 -0.35 11.76 -13.59
CA THR A 73 -1.42 11.00 -14.22
C THR A 73 -0.94 10.33 -15.51
N GLY A 74 -1.48 9.15 -15.79
CA GLY A 74 -1.14 8.35 -16.96
C GLY A 74 -1.43 6.87 -16.72
N ASN A 75 -1.46 6.12 -17.80
CA ASN A 75 -1.74 4.69 -17.76
C ASN A 75 -0.60 3.91 -17.08
N ALA A 76 -0.95 2.81 -16.48
CA ALA A 76 0.01 1.85 -15.96
C ALA A 76 0.82 1.20 -17.09
N ILE A 77 2.01 0.76 -16.74
CA ILE A 77 2.95 0.09 -17.64
C ILE A 77 3.29 -1.26 -17.01
N ASP A 78 3.52 -2.25 -17.84
CA ASP A 78 3.98 -3.58 -17.40
C ASP A 78 5.27 -3.46 -16.58
N PHE A 79 5.26 -4.06 -15.40
CA PHE A 79 6.42 -4.13 -14.50
C PHE A 79 7.15 -5.47 -14.63
N GLY A 80 6.42 -6.55 -14.90
CA GLY A 80 6.86 -7.93 -14.90
C GLY A 80 5.84 -8.85 -14.25
N ASN A 81 6.24 -10.03 -13.79
CA ASN A 81 5.33 -11.05 -13.26
C ASN A 81 5.68 -11.44 -11.82
N LEU A 82 4.67 -11.87 -11.05
CA LEU A 82 4.85 -12.56 -9.75
C LEU A 82 5.68 -13.84 -9.96
N SER A 83 6.36 -14.36 -8.92
CA SER A 83 7.29 -15.47 -9.08
C SER A 83 6.54 -16.77 -9.25
N ASP A 84 5.70 -17.28 -8.66
CA ASP A 84 5.12 -18.64 -8.71
C ASP A 84 3.73 -18.68 -9.38
N GLY A 85 3.60 -17.97 -10.50
CA GLY A 85 2.36 -17.90 -11.28
C GLY A 85 1.34 -16.90 -10.76
N GLY A 86 0.17 -16.88 -11.39
CA GLY A 86 -0.90 -15.93 -11.10
C GLY A 86 -1.60 -16.20 -9.77
N ARG A 87 -2.00 -15.14 -9.06
CA ARG A 87 -2.66 -15.26 -7.75
C ARG A 87 -3.77 -14.24 -7.56
N ASP A 88 -4.89 -14.69 -6.98
CA ASP A 88 -5.91 -13.80 -6.43
C ASP A 88 -5.45 -13.21 -5.10
N TYR A 89 -5.70 -11.93 -4.87
CA TYR A 89 -5.46 -11.23 -3.61
C TYR A 89 -4.02 -11.29 -3.05
N PRO A 90 -2.96 -11.19 -3.85
CA PRO A 90 -1.63 -10.98 -3.29
C PRO A 90 -1.62 -9.59 -2.65
N SER A 91 -1.38 -9.51 -1.35
CA SER A 91 -1.42 -8.22 -0.64
C SER A 91 -0.05 -7.59 -0.55
N GLY A 92 0.09 -6.40 -1.13
CA GLY A 92 1.37 -5.70 -1.24
C GLY A 92 1.62 -4.66 -0.16
N CYS A 93 2.89 -4.43 0.10
CA CYS A 93 3.39 -3.29 0.86
C CYS A 93 4.78 -2.88 0.34
N GLY A 94 5.28 -1.70 0.71
CA GLY A 94 6.52 -1.21 0.13
C GLY A 94 7.47 -0.52 1.11
N SER A 95 8.73 -0.48 0.73
CA SER A 95 9.75 0.41 1.26
C SER A 95 10.31 1.27 0.13
N ALA A 96 11.22 2.18 0.42
CA ALA A 96 11.86 3.00 -0.63
C ALA A 96 12.58 2.18 -1.73
N THR A 97 12.88 0.91 -1.47
CA THR A 97 13.67 0.07 -2.38
C THR A 97 12.99 -1.21 -2.82
N ARG A 98 12.08 -1.75 -2.00
CA ARG A 98 11.42 -3.04 -2.25
C ARG A 98 9.90 -2.92 -2.14
N GLY A 99 9.20 -3.56 -3.08
CA GLY A 99 7.80 -3.94 -2.94
C GLY A 99 7.72 -5.40 -2.55
N ILE A 100 6.87 -5.76 -1.61
CA ILE A 100 6.65 -7.14 -1.13
C ILE A 100 5.18 -7.49 -1.34
N PHE A 101 4.89 -8.73 -1.79
CA PHE A 101 3.56 -9.26 -1.98
C PHE A 101 3.39 -10.56 -1.19
N PHE A 102 2.40 -10.60 -0.32
CA PHE A 102 2.13 -11.71 0.59
C PHE A 102 0.96 -12.56 0.13
N GLY A 103 1.11 -13.88 0.18
CA GLY A 103 0.05 -14.86 0.07
C GLY A 103 -0.76 -14.80 -1.21
N GLY A 104 -2.07 -14.99 -1.07
CA GLY A 104 -2.99 -15.11 -2.19
C GLY A 104 -3.39 -16.55 -2.48
N SER A 105 -4.01 -16.80 -3.61
CA SER A 105 -4.57 -18.11 -3.94
C SER A 105 -4.40 -18.47 -5.41
N GLU A 106 -3.83 -19.67 -5.69
CA GLU A 106 -3.88 -20.39 -6.95
C GLU A 106 -3.21 -21.79 -6.86
N PRO A 107 -3.88 -22.88 -7.22
CA PRO A 107 -5.30 -23.20 -7.08
C PRO A 107 -5.68 -23.45 -5.62
N GLY A 108 -4.85 -23.11 -4.68
CA GLY A 108 -5.02 -23.19 -3.22
C GLY A 108 -4.45 -21.96 -2.55
N PHE A 109 -4.57 -21.89 -1.26
CA PHE A 109 -3.99 -20.80 -0.47
C PHE A 109 -2.47 -20.91 -0.44
N ARG A 110 -1.78 -19.79 -0.62
CA ARG A 110 -0.32 -19.72 -0.72
C ARG A 110 0.27 -19.01 0.49
N ASN A 111 1.43 -19.48 0.94
CA ASN A 111 2.24 -18.81 1.96
C ASN A 111 3.40 -18.01 1.37
N ILE A 112 3.53 -17.96 0.06
CA ILE A 112 4.62 -17.31 -0.66
C ILE A 112 4.71 -15.82 -0.32
N ILE A 113 5.91 -15.35 -0.15
CA ILE A 113 6.23 -13.92 -0.08
C ILE A 113 7.14 -13.60 -1.27
N ASP A 114 6.68 -12.73 -2.15
CA ASP A 114 7.47 -12.22 -3.27
C ASP A 114 8.02 -10.84 -2.98
N PHE A 115 9.14 -10.48 -3.61
CA PHE A 115 9.60 -9.11 -3.64
C PHE A 115 10.05 -8.64 -5.02
N VAL A 116 9.94 -7.34 -5.22
CA VAL A 116 10.46 -6.62 -6.38
C VAL A 116 11.36 -5.48 -5.94
N ILE A 117 12.29 -5.10 -6.80
CA ILE A 117 13.11 -3.88 -6.61
C ILE A 117 12.36 -2.71 -7.24
N MET A 118 11.91 -1.75 -6.42
CA MET A 118 11.08 -0.63 -6.88
C MET A 118 11.72 0.23 -7.97
N SER A 119 13.04 0.23 -8.08
CA SER A 119 13.76 1.07 -9.05
C SER A 119 13.98 0.42 -10.42
N SER A 120 13.78 -0.88 -10.56
CA SER A 120 14.01 -1.62 -11.81
C SER A 120 12.77 -2.41 -12.21
N LEU A 121 12.55 -2.59 -13.52
CA LEU A 121 11.54 -3.50 -14.03
C LEU A 121 12.03 -4.94 -13.96
N GLY A 122 11.11 -5.89 -13.90
CA GLY A 122 11.40 -7.31 -13.93
C GLY A 122 10.45 -8.13 -13.07
N GLY A 123 10.52 -9.44 -13.19
CA GLY A 123 9.73 -10.36 -12.39
C GLY A 123 10.07 -10.29 -10.89
N ALA A 124 9.13 -10.68 -10.06
CA ALA A 124 9.34 -10.82 -8.64
C ALA A 124 10.30 -11.96 -8.34
N ASN A 125 10.97 -11.87 -7.21
CA ASN A 125 11.84 -12.89 -6.66
C ASN A 125 11.26 -13.43 -5.38
N ASP A 126 11.61 -14.65 -5.04
CA ASP A 126 11.27 -15.27 -3.77
C ASP A 126 11.89 -14.47 -2.60
N PHE A 127 11.07 -14.13 -1.63
CA PHE A 127 11.49 -13.46 -0.39
C PHE A 127 11.59 -14.45 0.77
N GLY A 128 10.71 -15.45 0.82
CA GLY A 128 10.51 -16.42 1.86
C GLY A 128 9.03 -16.79 2.01
N ASP A 129 8.66 -17.40 3.12
CA ASP A 129 7.31 -17.91 3.36
C ASP A 129 6.61 -17.24 4.54
N MET A 130 5.29 -17.11 4.45
CA MET A 130 4.41 -16.82 5.58
C MET A 130 4.28 -18.08 6.46
N ARG A 131 4.11 -17.88 7.75
CA ARG A 131 3.85 -18.99 8.70
C ARG A 131 2.52 -19.69 8.44
N ILE A 132 1.57 -18.98 7.91
CA ILE A 132 0.26 -19.49 7.49
C ILE A 132 0.04 -19.16 6.01
N SER A 133 -0.88 -19.88 5.37
CA SER A 133 -1.26 -19.65 3.97
C SER A 133 -2.62 -18.93 3.93
N PRO A 134 -2.68 -17.59 4.01
CA PRO A 134 -3.94 -16.88 4.02
C PRO A 134 -4.36 -16.46 2.61
N LEU A 135 -5.66 -16.47 2.37
CA LEU A 135 -6.31 -15.75 1.29
C LEU A 135 -6.92 -14.46 1.85
N THR A 136 -6.91 -13.38 1.10
CA THR A 136 -7.52 -12.09 1.51
C THR A 136 -6.91 -11.49 2.78
N ASN A 137 -5.67 -11.84 3.06
CA ASN A 137 -4.85 -11.10 4.02
C ASN A 137 -4.66 -9.66 3.53
N PHE A 138 -4.28 -8.80 4.43
CA PHE A 138 -4.07 -7.39 4.15
C PHE A 138 -2.72 -6.94 4.70
N ALA A 139 -1.98 -6.18 3.87
CA ALA A 139 -0.61 -5.82 4.17
C ALA A 139 -0.41 -4.31 4.29
N LEU A 140 0.53 -3.92 5.13
CA LEU A 140 1.03 -2.57 5.30
C LEU A 140 2.51 -2.59 5.64
N SER A 141 3.18 -1.45 5.58
CA SER A 141 4.59 -1.37 6.00
C SER A 141 4.99 0.01 6.51
N ASN A 142 6.10 0.03 7.20
CA ASN A 142 6.95 1.21 7.30
C ASN A 142 8.27 0.97 6.54
N ALA A 143 9.25 1.84 6.73
CA ALA A 143 10.53 1.75 6.02
C ALA A 143 11.32 0.45 6.33
N THR A 144 11.03 -0.24 7.44
CA THR A 144 11.82 -1.38 7.93
C THR A 144 11.06 -2.69 8.02
N ARG A 145 9.75 -2.65 8.26
CA ARG A 145 8.91 -3.85 8.46
C ARG A 145 7.76 -3.87 7.47
N GLY A 146 7.60 -5.00 6.79
CA GLY A 146 6.39 -5.39 6.08
C GLY A 146 5.52 -6.25 7.00
N ILE A 147 4.24 -5.97 7.07
CA ILE A 147 3.27 -6.62 7.96
C ILE A 147 2.15 -7.19 7.12
N SER A 148 1.77 -8.43 7.41
CA SER A 148 0.57 -9.08 6.88
C SER A 148 -0.32 -9.50 8.03
N ALA A 149 -1.62 -9.32 7.90
CA ALA A 149 -2.58 -9.62 8.95
C ALA A 149 -3.83 -10.30 8.41
N GLY A 150 -4.48 -11.12 9.26
CA GLY A 150 -5.78 -11.72 9.00
C GLY A 150 -5.82 -12.66 7.81
N GLY A 151 -6.99 -12.74 7.17
CA GLY A 151 -7.25 -13.56 6.00
C GLY A 151 -7.96 -14.89 6.32
N LEU A 152 -8.39 -15.56 5.27
CA LEU A 152 -9.03 -16.89 5.32
C LEU A 152 -7.94 -17.97 5.28
N THR A 153 -8.03 -18.98 6.13
CA THR A 153 -7.04 -20.07 6.23
C THR A 153 -7.57 -21.45 5.80
N ALA A 154 -8.86 -21.56 5.53
CA ALA A 154 -9.45 -22.77 5.00
C ALA A 154 -10.33 -22.46 3.78
N PRO A 155 -10.32 -23.34 2.76
CA PRO A 155 -11.14 -23.15 1.57
C PRO A 155 -12.63 -23.40 1.85
N ALA A 156 -13.46 -23.03 0.88
CA ALA A 156 -14.90 -23.33 0.91
C ALA A 156 -15.15 -24.84 1.11
N PRO A 157 -16.19 -25.24 1.83
CA PRO A 157 -17.18 -24.39 2.53
C PRO A 157 -16.78 -24.00 3.96
N SER A 158 -15.61 -24.41 4.44
CA SER A 158 -15.22 -24.31 5.85
C SER A 158 -14.52 -22.98 6.20
N TYR A 159 -14.61 -21.96 5.38
CA TYR A 159 -13.92 -20.68 5.57
C TYR A 159 -13.57 -20.38 7.03
N THR A 160 -12.30 -20.52 7.39
CA THR A 160 -11.79 -20.16 8.71
C THR A 160 -11.00 -18.87 8.58
N THR A 161 -11.38 -17.87 9.33
CA THR A 161 -10.66 -16.59 9.36
C THR A 161 -9.73 -16.57 10.55
N ASN A 162 -8.62 -15.89 10.43
CA ASN A 162 -7.64 -15.78 11.50
C ASN A 162 -7.45 -14.33 11.97
N SER A 163 -6.83 -14.18 13.16
CA SER A 163 -6.47 -12.90 13.74
C SER A 163 -4.96 -12.62 13.67
N SER A 164 -4.15 -13.58 13.23
CA SER A 164 -2.69 -13.46 13.28
C SER A 164 -2.18 -12.26 12.52
N ILE A 165 -1.20 -11.58 13.11
CA ILE A 165 -0.37 -10.57 12.49
C ILE A 165 1.04 -11.11 12.41
N GLU A 166 1.63 -11.08 11.22
CA GLU A 166 3.00 -11.51 10.93
C GLU A 166 3.80 -10.37 10.32
N PHE A 167 5.12 -10.42 10.45
CA PHE A 167 5.98 -9.41 9.85
C PHE A 167 7.25 -10.00 9.25
N VAL A 168 7.82 -9.25 8.30
CA VAL A 168 9.15 -9.46 7.73
C VAL A 168 9.98 -8.20 7.86
N ILE A 169 11.30 -8.35 7.80
CA ILE A 169 12.24 -7.21 7.71
C ILE A 169 12.43 -6.87 6.24
N MET A 170 12.03 -5.68 5.81
CA MET A 170 12.03 -5.28 4.39
C MET A 170 13.39 -5.39 3.70
N ALA A 171 14.49 -5.23 4.45
CA ALA A 171 15.85 -5.20 3.90
C ALA A 171 16.47 -6.59 3.66
N SER A 172 15.95 -7.64 4.30
CA SER A 172 16.52 -9.00 4.21
C SER A 172 15.44 -10.03 3.88
N THR A 173 15.71 -10.94 2.97
CA THR A 173 14.84 -12.08 2.66
C THR A 173 14.78 -13.05 3.84
N GLY A 174 13.68 -13.76 3.96
CA GLY A 174 13.43 -14.75 5.00
C GLY A 174 11.95 -14.85 5.34
N ASP A 175 11.60 -15.87 6.09
CA ASP A 175 10.23 -16.17 6.47
C ASP A 175 9.66 -15.13 7.44
N SER A 176 8.35 -15.01 7.43
CA SER A 176 7.64 -14.14 8.36
C SER A 176 7.73 -14.67 9.80
N THR A 177 7.64 -13.75 10.73
CA THR A 177 7.61 -14.04 12.17
C THR A 177 6.36 -13.46 12.81
N VAL A 178 5.97 -14.02 13.97
CA VAL A 178 4.80 -13.54 14.72
C VAL A 178 5.01 -12.09 15.14
N PHE A 179 4.00 -11.26 14.88
CA PHE A 179 3.92 -9.90 15.39
C PHE A 179 2.97 -9.80 16.61
N GLY A 180 1.79 -10.39 16.50
CA GLY A 180 0.69 -10.36 17.47
C GLY A 180 -0.62 -10.79 16.82
N ASP A 181 -1.74 -10.33 17.35
CA ASP A 181 -3.07 -10.64 16.85
C ASP A 181 -3.94 -9.38 16.70
N LEU A 182 -4.87 -9.41 15.77
CA LEU A 182 -6.01 -8.49 15.69
C LEU A 182 -6.92 -8.67 16.91
N THR A 183 -7.74 -7.70 17.24
CA THR A 183 -8.72 -7.83 18.34
C THR A 183 -9.77 -8.89 18.05
N GLU A 184 -10.04 -9.14 16.78
CA GLU A 184 -10.93 -10.20 16.29
C GLU A 184 -10.41 -10.75 14.96
N VAL A 185 -10.84 -11.99 14.62
CA VAL A 185 -10.58 -12.57 13.29
C VAL A 185 -11.11 -11.66 12.20
N ASN A 186 -10.36 -11.47 11.12
CA ASN A 186 -10.73 -10.54 10.05
C ASN A 186 -10.15 -10.95 8.69
N SER A 187 -10.85 -10.58 7.61
CA SER A 187 -10.41 -10.73 6.22
C SER A 187 -10.87 -9.55 5.39
N TYR A 188 -10.28 -9.31 4.23
CA TYR A 188 -10.68 -8.25 3.31
C TYR A 188 -10.60 -6.82 3.90
N ALA A 189 -9.72 -6.53 4.84
CA ALA A 189 -9.56 -5.19 5.37
C ALA A 189 -8.70 -4.31 4.46
N ALA A 190 -8.97 -3.01 4.44
CA ALA A 190 -8.04 -2.04 3.88
C ALA A 190 -6.97 -1.65 4.89
N THR A 191 -5.83 -1.22 4.39
CA THR A 191 -4.70 -0.83 5.23
C THR A 191 -4.13 0.53 4.88
N CYS A 192 -3.59 1.20 5.87
CA CYS A 192 -2.73 2.35 5.69
C CYS A 192 -1.69 2.44 6.82
N ALA A 193 -0.66 3.24 6.64
CA ALA A 193 0.38 3.35 7.65
C ALA A 193 0.98 4.76 7.75
N SER A 194 1.42 5.11 8.96
CA SER A 194 2.45 6.11 9.23
C SER A 194 3.76 5.39 9.59
N PRO A 195 4.89 6.10 9.78
CA PRO A 195 6.14 5.46 10.20
C PRO A 195 6.04 4.65 11.49
N THR A 196 5.07 4.98 12.35
CA THR A 196 4.91 4.39 13.68
C THR A 196 3.68 3.51 13.83
N ARG A 197 2.57 3.85 13.15
CA ARG A 197 1.28 3.15 13.26
C ARG A 197 0.90 2.46 11.96
N GLY A 198 0.47 1.21 12.06
CA GLY A 198 -0.26 0.50 11.03
C GLY A 198 -1.73 0.47 11.36
N ILE A 199 -2.60 0.73 10.40
CA ILE A 199 -4.05 0.80 10.54
C ILE A 199 -4.70 -0.28 9.70
N PHE A 200 -5.67 -0.97 10.26
CA PHE A 200 -6.53 -1.94 9.60
C PHE A 200 -7.97 -1.44 9.67
N ASN A 201 -8.59 -1.24 8.52
CA ASN A 201 -9.93 -0.65 8.45
C ASN A 201 -10.95 -1.61 7.90
N GLN A 202 -12.00 -1.86 8.66
CA GLN A 202 -13.12 -2.70 8.28
C GLN A 202 -12.72 -4.16 8.00
N GLY A 203 -13.44 -4.81 7.10
CA GLY A 203 -13.25 -6.20 6.74
C GLY A 203 -14.48 -7.04 7.04
N SER A 204 -14.33 -8.35 6.95
CA SER A 204 -15.47 -9.25 7.05
C SER A 204 -15.05 -10.53 7.77
N THR A 205 -15.84 -10.96 8.76
CA THR A 205 -15.92 -12.32 9.28
C THR A 205 -16.68 -12.42 10.58
N PRO A 206 -17.67 -13.28 10.69
CA PRO A 206 -18.50 -13.82 9.62
C PRO A 206 -19.42 -12.76 9.04
N THR A 207 -19.42 -11.56 9.60
CA THR A 207 -20.21 -10.38 9.19
C THR A 207 -19.27 -9.23 8.87
N TYR A 208 -19.71 -8.32 8.04
CA TYR A 208 -18.96 -7.10 7.76
C TYR A 208 -18.83 -6.21 8.99
N LYS A 209 -17.63 -5.69 9.21
CA LYS A 209 -17.27 -4.89 10.39
C LYS A 209 -17.06 -3.43 9.99
N LYS A 210 -17.24 -2.53 10.95
CA LYS A 210 -16.89 -1.12 10.83
C LYS A 210 -15.68 -0.75 11.70
N THR A 211 -15.18 -1.68 12.49
CA THR A 211 -14.07 -1.45 13.42
C THR A 211 -12.80 -1.09 12.67
N ILE A 212 -12.13 -0.05 13.11
CA ILE A 212 -10.77 0.33 12.73
C ILE A 212 -9.87 -0.06 13.89
N GLU A 213 -8.77 -0.75 13.58
CA GLU A 213 -7.75 -1.18 14.54
C GLU A 213 -6.39 -0.63 14.17
N TYR A 214 -5.49 -0.54 15.14
CA TYR A 214 -4.11 -0.13 14.88
C TYR A 214 -3.09 -0.95 15.67
N ILE A 215 -1.88 -0.95 15.16
CA ILE A 215 -0.67 -1.49 15.80
C ILE A 215 0.42 -0.43 15.85
N THR A 216 1.35 -0.59 16.80
CA THR A 216 2.62 0.13 16.80
C THR A 216 3.67 -0.73 16.09
N ILE A 217 4.05 -0.35 14.86
CA ILE A 217 4.85 -1.20 13.96
C ILE A 217 6.21 -1.59 14.57
N ALA A 218 6.83 -0.71 15.34
CA ALA A 218 8.18 -0.93 15.87
C ALA A 218 8.27 -1.97 16.99
N THR A 219 7.23 -2.09 17.82
CA THR A 219 7.32 -2.86 19.09
C THR A 219 6.80 -4.29 18.97
N GLY A 220 5.94 -4.58 17.99
CA GLY A 220 5.16 -5.82 18.01
C GLY A 220 4.06 -5.79 19.07
N GLY A 221 3.18 -6.77 19.06
CA GLY A 221 2.06 -6.90 19.99
C GLY A 221 0.70 -6.85 19.29
N ASN A 222 -0.36 -7.02 20.07
CA ASN A 222 -1.72 -7.11 19.54
C ASN A 222 -2.23 -5.75 19.09
N ALA A 223 -3.17 -5.78 18.14
CA ALA A 223 -3.89 -4.60 17.70
C ALA A 223 -4.80 -4.05 18.80
N THR A 224 -5.10 -2.78 18.71
CA THR A 224 -5.99 -2.05 19.61
C THR A 224 -7.04 -1.32 18.79
N LYS A 225 -8.27 -1.20 19.31
CA LYS A 225 -9.32 -0.45 18.62
C LYS A 225 -8.89 1.01 18.45
N PHE A 226 -9.02 1.52 17.21
CA PHE A 226 -8.77 2.91 16.84
C PHE A 226 -10.06 3.74 16.84
N GLY A 227 -11.13 3.19 16.25
CA GLY A 227 -12.41 3.83 16.07
C GLY A 227 -13.31 3.00 15.15
N ASP A 228 -14.27 3.63 14.54
CA ASP A 228 -15.19 3.00 13.58
C ASP A 228 -15.19 3.77 12.24
N SER A 229 -15.34 3.05 11.13
CA SER A 229 -15.59 3.65 9.82
C SER A 229 -16.95 4.36 9.78
N SER A 230 -17.11 5.35 8.94
CA SER A 230 -18.39 6.03 8.73
C SER A 230 -19.42 5.10 8.09
N LYS A 231 -18.95 4.16 7.28
CA LYS A 231 -19.78 3.17 6.59
C LYS A 231 -20.14 2.02 7.52
N VAL A 232 -21.31 1.46 7.36
CA VAL A 232 -21.69 0.22 8.03
C VAL A 232 -21.07 -0.95 7.25
N GLY A 233 -19.95 -1.47 7.76
CA GLY A 233 -19.37 -2.74 7.34
C GLY A 233 -19.17 -2.93 5.83
N ALA A 234 -18.10 -2.39 5.27
CA ALA A 234 -17.71 -2.71 3.90
C ALA A 234 -16.50 -3.63 3.89
N GLY A 235 -16.60 -4.79 3.22
CA GLY A 235 -15.46 -5.65 2.92
C GLY A 235 -14.72 -5.20 1.67
N ALA A 236 -13.43 -5.50 1.59
CA ALA A 236 -12.55 -5.23 0.44
C ALA A 236 -12.50 -3.76 -0.02
N PRO A 237 -12.43 -2.78 0.90
CA PRO A 237 -12.09 -1.42 0.52
C PRO A 237 -10.61 -1.31 0.12
N MET A 238 -10.25 -0.19 -0.50
CA MET A 238 -8.88 0.14 -0.93
C MET A 238 -8.28 1.18 0.02
N GLY A 239 -7.02 1.02 0.41
CA GLY A 239 -6.37 1.91 1.37
C GLY A 239 -5.22 2.72 0.78
N ALA A 240 -5.06 3.96 1.24
CA ALA A 240 -3.98 4.86 0.88
C ALA A 240 -3.61 5.76 2.07
N SER A 241 -2.38 6.26 2.15
CA SER A 241 -2.00 7.15 3.25
C SER A 241 -0.88 8.14 2.92
N SER A 242 -0.96 9.30 3.56
CA SER A 242 0.19 10.12 3.88
C SER A 242 0.70 9.79 5.29
N VAL A 243 1.74 10.47 5.75
CA VAL A 243 2.25 10.32 7.13
C VAL A 243 1.17 10.61 8.19
N THR A 244 0.22 11.49 7.89
CA THR A 244 -0.76 11.99 8.87
C THR A 244 -2.17 11.47 8.65
N ARG A 245 -2.55 11.16 7.42
CA ARG A 245 -3.93 10.81 7.04
C ARG A 245 -3.98 9.46 6.34
N GLY A 246 -4.90 8.59 6.78
CA GLY A 246 -5.31 7.38 6.09
C GLY A 246 -6.62 7.62 5.35
N VAL A 247 -6.74 7.11 4.13
CA VAL A 247 -7.91 7.24 3.26
C VAL A 247 -8.35 5.85 2.82
N PHE A 248 -9.65 5.58 2.86
CA PHE A 248 -10.23 4.27 2.56
C PHE A 248 -11.39 4.42 1.58
N ALA A 249 -11.30 3.80 0.41
CA ALA A 249 -12.21 4.01 -0.69
C ALA A 249 -12.98 2.75 -1.08
N GLY A 250 -14.25 2.90 -1.43
CA GLY A 250 -15.07 1.82 -1.93
C GLY A 250 -15.36 0.74 -0.89
N GLY A 251 -15.55 -0.47 -1.37
CA GLY A 251 -15.89 -1.64 -0.56
C GLY A 251 -17.26 -2.20 -0.89
N GLN A 252 -17.59 -3.33 -0.26
CA GLN A 252 -18.80 -4.10 -0.53
C GLN A 252 -19.56 -4.33 0.77
N PHE A 253 -20.85 -3.97 0.82
CA PHE A 253 -21.71 -4.23 1.97
C PHE A 253 -22.19 -5.69 2.02
N ASP A 254 -22.82 -6.06 3.12
CA ASP A 254 -23.46 -7.37 3.29
C ASP A 254 -24.63 -7.57 2.31
N ASN A 255 -25.11 -8.83 2.21
CA ASN A 255 -26.14 -9.25 1.26
C ASN A 255 -27.23 -8.19 0.99
N PRO A 256 -27.48 -7.79 -0.28
CA PRO A 256 -27.12 -8.43 -1.55
C PRO A 256 -25.75 -8.08 -2.16
N TYR A 257 -24.80 -7.65 -1.36
CA TYR A 257 -23.42 -7.29 -1.76
C TYR A 257 -23.28 -6.06 -2.68
N PRO A 258 -24.02 -4.96 -2.46
CA PRO A 258 -23.81 -3.75 -3.24
C PRO A 258 -22.45 -3.15 -2.91
N GLN A 259 -21.77 -2.65 -3.94
CA GLN A 259 -20.55 -1.86 -3.76
C GLN A 259 -20.90 -0.42 -3.34
N THR A 260 -19.91 0.28 -2.77
CA THR A 260 -20.02 1.70 -2.44
C THR A 260 -18.91 2.49 -3.15
N ASP A 261 -19.18 3.75 -3.41
CA ASP A 261 -18.23 4.76 -3.92
C ASP A 261 -17.63 5.63 -2.82
N ILE A 262 -18.16 5.58 -1.61
CA ILE A 262 -17.76 6.42 -0.48
C ILE A 262 -16.26 6.29 -0.20
N ILE A 263 -15.62 7.43 0.04
CA ILE A 263 -14.25 7.52 0.53
C ILE A 263 -14.28 8.10 1.95
N ASP A 264 -13.69 7.39 2.90
CA ASP A 264 -13.50 7.85 4.28
C ASP A 264 -12.05 8.20 4.57
N TYR A 265 -11.81 9.02 5.60
CA TYR A 265 -10.45 9.27 6.09
C TYR A 265 -10.37 9.30 7.62
N ILE A 266 -9.16 9.07 8.11
CA ILE A 266 -8.78 9.21 9.52
C ILE A 266 -7.51 10.06 9.66
N THR A 267 -7.31 10.64 10.84
CA THR A 267 -6.01 11.18 11.25
C THR A 267 -5.24 10.11 12.01
N ILE A 268 -4.16 9.55 11.43
CA ILE A 268 -3.49 8.34 11.93
C ILE A 268 -2.95 8.50 13.36
N ALA A 269 -2.51 9.71 13.73
CA ALA A 269 -1.93 9.97 15.06
C ALA A 269 -2.97 10.02 16.19
N THR A 270 -4.25 10.24 15.88
CA THR A 270 -5.31 10.48 16.85
C THR A 270 -6.42 9.47 16.66
N GLU A 271 -6.70 8.68 17.70
CA GLU A 271 -7.81 7.73 17.69
C GLU A 271 -9.16 8.45 17.52
N GLY A 272 -10.07 7.80 16.82
CA GLY A 272 -11.40 8.33 16.53
C GLY A 272 -12.03 7.69 15.30
N ASN A 273 -13.28 8.02 15.06
CA ASN A 273 -14.01 7.49 13.92
C ASN A 273 -13.56 8.14 12.61
N ALA A 274 -13.71 7.40 11.53
CA ALA A 274 -13.50 7.91 10.19
C ALA A 274 -14.57 8.97 9.85
N ILE A 275 -14.17 9.89 9.00
CA ILE A 275 -14.99 11.02 8.53
C ILE A 275 -15.08 10.92 7.01
N ASP A 276 -16.19 11.33 6.45
CA ASP A 276 -16.41 11.41 5.01
C ASP A 276 -15.34 12.28 4.33
N PHE A 277 -14.77 11.74 3.25
CA PHE A 277 -13.75 12.40 2.44
C PHE A 277 -14.31 12.87 1.09
N GLY A 278 -15.20 12.09 0.49
CA GLY A 278 -15.77 12.25 -0.85
C GLY A 278 -16.08 10.90 -1.48
N ASP A 279 -16.16 10.84 -2.81
CA ASP A 279 -16.60 9.65 -3.53
C ASP A 279 -15.65 9.28 -4.68
N LEU A 280 -15.60 7.98 -5.01
CA LEU A 280 -15.12 7.46 -6.29
C LEU A 280 -16.11 7.84 -7.40
N ALA A 281 -15.67 7.86 -8.66
CA ALA A 281 -16.58 8.08 -9.78
C ALA A 281 -17.60 6.95 -9.96
N ALA A 282 -17.28 5.73 -9.51
CA ALA A 282 -18.17 4.58 -9.53
C ALA A 282 -17.94 3.67 -8.32
N ALA A 283 -19.04 3.13 -7.79
CA ALA A 283 -19.01 2.17 -6.69
C ALA A 283 -18.23 0.91 -7.06
N ARG A 284 -17.26 0.51 -6.24
CA ARG A 284 -16.42 -0.66 -6.48
C ARG A 284 -15.74 -1.20 -5.22
N SER A 285 -15.30 -2.46 -5.30
CA SER A 285 -14.59 -3.18 -4.25
C SER A 285 -13.52 -4.08 -4.85
N HIS A 286 -12.70 -4.72 -4.03
CA HIS A 286 -11.68 -5.69 -4.48
C HIS A 286 -10.65 -5.11 -5.48
N GLY A 287 -10.44 -3.81 -5.44
CA GLY A 287 -9.36 -3.12 -6.13
C GLY A 287 -8.10 -3.01 -5.29
N SER A 288 -7.12 -2.31 -5.80
CA SER A 288 -5.84 -2.05 -5.14
C SER A 288 -5.71 -0.59 -4.74
N GLY A 289 -5.27 -0.34 -3.50
CA GLY A 289 -4.92 1.00 -3.02
C GLY A 289 -3.42 1.17 -2.92
N MET A 290 -2.92 2.38 -3.18
CA MET A 290 -1.52 2.76 -3.03
C MET A 290 -1.38 4.28 -2.90
N SER A 291 -0.23 4.78 -2.49
CA SER A 291 -0.06 6.21 -2.30
C SER A 291 1.38 6.69 -2.35
N ASN A 292 1.54 7.98 -2.55
CA ASN A 292 2.68 8.72 -2.05
C ASN A 292 2.23 9.69 -0.93
N SER A 293 3.09 10.60 -0.50
CA SER A 293 2.76 11.57 0.56
C SER A 293 1.63 12.55 0.18
N ILE A 294 1.26 12.67 -1.09
CA ILE A 294 0.32 13.66 -1.63
C ILE A 294 -0.94 13.00 -2.19
N ARG A 295 -0.79 11.93 -2.98
CA ARG A 295 -1.86 11.28 -3.72
C ARG A 295 -2.13 9.88 -3.20
N GLY A 296 -3.41 9.55 -3.00
CA GLY A 296 -3.92 8.19 -2.87
C GLY A 296 -4.51 7.73 -4.19
N LEU A 297 -4.13 6.55 -4.66
CA LEU A 297 -4.61 5.92 -5.88
C LEU A 297 -5.44 4.69 -5.57
N PHE A 298 -6.50 4.50 -6.36
CA PHE A 298 -7.42 3.38 -6.28
C PHE A 298 -7.58 2.77 -7.67
N ALA A 299 -7.19 1.51 -7.84
CA ALA A 299 -7.06 0.87 -9.14
C ALA A 299 -7.87 -0.41 -9.27
N GLY A 300 -8.50 -0.62 -10.40
CA GLY A 300 -9.23 -1.85 -10.73
C GLY A 300 -10.46 -2.10 -9.85
N GLY A 301 -10.89 -3.35 -9.78
CA GLY A 301 -11.93 -3.82 -8.88
C GLY A 301 -13.21 -4.31 -9.55
N SER A 302 -14.10 -4.86 -8.70
CA SER A 302 -15.43 -5.35 -9.04
C SER A 302 -16.46 -4.21 -9.02
N PRO A 303 -17.61 -4.36 -9.75
CA PRO A 303 -18.16 -5.60 -10.32
C PRO A 303 -17.68 -5.93 -11.74
N SER A 304 -17.07 -4.99 -12.47
CA SER A 304 -16.82 -5.14 -13.91
C SER A 304 -15.38 -5.52 -14.29
N LYS A 305 -14.51 -5.80 -13.30
CA LYS A 305 -13.07 -5.95 -13.55
C LYS A 305 -12.55 -4.74 -14.31
N THR A 306 -12.76 -3.56 -13.75
CA THR A 306 -12.39 -2.31 -14.40
C THR A 306 -10.88 -2.14 -14.49
N ASN A 307 -10.40 -1.44 -15.53
CA ASN A 307 -9.01 -0.99 -15.64
C ASN A 307 -8.79 0.40 -15.04
N VAL A 308 -9.83 1.13 -14.67
CA VAL A 308 -9.76 2.51 -14.20
C VAL A 308 -8.89 2.63 -12.96
N ILE A 309 -8.01 3.63 -12.99
CA ILE A 309 -7.26 4.12 -11.83
C ILE A 309 -7.76 5.53 -11.52
N GLU A 310 -8.17 5.76 -10.29
CA GLU A 310 -8.56 7.07 -9.79
C GLU A 310 -7.64 7.53 -8.68
N PHE A 311 -7.58 8.83 -8.45
CA PHE A 311 -6.77 9.40 -7.37
C PHE A 311 -7.49 10.50 -6.60
N VAL A 312 -7.03 10.68 -5.36
CA VAL A 312 -7.38 11.81 -4.50
C VAL A 312 -6.13 12.54 -4.04
N THR A 313 -6.25 13.82 -3.74
CA THR A 313 -5.22 14.55 -2.99
C THR A 313 -5.46 14.34 -1.51
N ILE A 314 -4.60 13.56 -0.82
CA ILE A 314 -4.83 13.09 0.56
C ILE A 314 -5.06 14.23 1.56
N ALA A 315 -4.42 15.38 1.36
CA ALA A 315 -4.51 16.52 2.29
C ALA A 315 -5.86 17.26 2.26
N SER A 316 -6.62 17.16 1.17
CA SER A 316 -7.90 17.87 0.97
C SER A 316 -9.02 16.91 0.63
N THR A 317 -10.17 17.04 1.31
CA THR A 317 -11.37 16.27 0.99
C THR A 317 -11.93 16.64 -0.37
N GLY A 318 -12.57 15.68 -1.03
CA GLY A 318 -13.19 15.82 -2.35
C GLY A 318 -13.24 14.50 -3.08
N ASN A 319 -13.98 14.48 -4.17
CA ASN A 319 -14.16 13.28 -4.98
C ASN A 319 -12.86 12.90 -5.72
N ALA A 320 -12.74 11.62 -6.03
CA ALA A 320 -11.65 11.10 -6.83
C ALA A 320 -11.73 11.64 -8.27
N SER A 321 -10.57 11.75 -8.88
CA SER A 321 -10.39 12.15 -10.26
C SER A 321 -9.72 11.03 -11.06
N ASP A 322 -9.94 11.02 -12.36
CA ASP A 322 -9.29 10.08 -13.26
C ASP A 322 -7.76 10.24 -13.22
N PHE A 323 -7.07 9.11 -13.08
CA PHE A 323 -5.61 9.04 -13.13
C PHE A 323 -5.10 8.42 -14.43
N GLY A 324 -5.79 7.41 -14.94
CA GLY A 324 -5.44 6.59 -16.09
C GLY A 324 -5.94 5.17 -15.94
N ASP A 325 -5.35 4.22 -16.66
CA ASP A 325 -5.81 2.84 -16.75
C ASP A 325 -4.72 1.83 -16.41
N LEU A 326 -5.11 0.68 -15.85
CA LEU A 326 -4.30 -0.55 -15.80
C LEU A 326 -4.08 -1.08 -17.22
N THR A 327 -3.03 -1.85 -17.43
CA THR A 327 -2.79 -2.54 -18.73
C THR A 327 -3.93 -3.48 -19.10
N VAL A 328 -4.56 -4.11 -18.11
CA VAL A 328 -5.75 -4.97 -18.24
C VAL A 328 -6.68 -4.75 -17.06
N GLY A 329 -7.99 -4.73 -17.31
CA GLY A 329 -9.00 -4.64 -16.24
C GLY A 329 -9.00 -5.87 -15.34
N ARG A 330 -8.88 -5.66 -14.03
CA ARG A 330 -8.73 -6.73 -13.02
C ARG A 330 -9.52 -6.46 -11.75
N ASP A 331 -9.98 -7.52 -11.11
CA ASP A 331 -10.50 -7.53 -9.75
C ASP A 331 -9.71 -8.50 -8.85
N ARG A 332 -10.12 -8.68 -7.61
CA ARG A 332 -9.44 -9.51 -6.60
C ARG A 332 -7.98 -9.13 -6.42
N LEU A 333 -7.74 -7.85 -6.52
CA LEU A 333 -6.46 -7.25 -6.21
C LEU A 333 -6.31 -7.14 -4.68
N GLY A 334 -5.10 -7.31 -4.19
CA GLY A 334 -4.74 -6.92 -2.83
C GLY A 334 -4.26 -5.48 -2.76
N GLN A 335 -3.79 -5.05 -1.61
CA GLN A 335 -3.10 -3.76 -1.45
C GLN A 335 -1.90 -3.68 -2.40
N GLY A 336 -1.67 -2.55 -3.03
CA GLY A 336 -0.50 -2.33 -3.87
C GLY A 336 0.75 -1.98 -3.05
N ALA A 337 1.91 -2.19 -3.63
CA ALA A 337 3.19 -1.77 -3.05
C ALA A 337 3.58 -0.38 -3.58
N ALA A 338 4.02 0.53 -2.70
CA ALA A 338 4.49 1.85 -3.10
C ALA A 338 5.77 2.24 -2.36
N ASP A 339 6.68 2.97 -3.03
CA ASP A 339 7.97 3.37 -2.48
C ASP A 339 7.97 4.74 -1.78
N ALA A 340 6.80 5.36 -1.62
CA ALA A 340 6.66 6.70 -1.05
C ALA A 340 5.38 6.89 -0.22
N HIS A 341 4.75 5.82 0.24
CA HIS A 341 3.52 5.88 1.06
C HIS A 341 3.77 6.42 2.47
N GLY A 342 2.70 6.71 3.22
CA GLY A 342 2.75 7.31 4.55
C GLY A 342 3.64 6.58 5.56
N GLY A 343 3.72 5.26 5.49
CA GLY A 343 4.58 4.44 6.37
C GLY A 343 6.08 4.66 6.19
N ILE A 344 6.52 5.15 5.05
CA ILE A 344 7.94 5.43 4.78
C ILE A 344 8.37 6.77 5.39
N GLY A 345 7.44 7.68 5.67
CA GLY A 345 7.73 8.91 6.41
C GLY A 345 8.44 10.00 5.63
N ARG A 346 8.23 10.07 4.33
CA ARG A 346 8.86 11.06 3.44
C ARG A 346 7.84 11.95 2.76
#